data_cce6de1f3cc129739e1341f28e143999
#
_entry.id   cce6de1f3cc129739e1341f28e143999
#
_cell.length_a   1.000
_cell.length_b   1.000
_cell.length_c   1.000
_cell.angle_alpha   90.00
_cell.angle_beta   90.00
_cell.angle_gamma   90.00
#
_symmetry.space_group_name_H-M   'P 1'
#
loop_
_entity.id
_entity.type
_entity.pdbx_description
1 polymer ?
#
loop_
_entity_poly.entity_id
_entity_poly.type
_entity_poly.pdbx_seq_one_letter_code
_entity_poly.pdbx_strand_id
1 'polypeptide(L)' 'MSTNTVFYKVEIDTKDAVQPIVYFRSAKRCKTAKGADRQHNRMVNETVNDWRQFSQQISRYTISRVPADVVVHGDIR' A
#
# COMPACT_ATOMS: atom_id res chain seq x y z
N MET A 1 -5.89 6.23 22.22
CA MET A 1 -5.39 5.53 21.04
C MET A 1 -6.38 5.67 19.90
N SER A 2 -5.87 6.06 18.76
CA SER A 2 -6.74 6.22 17.61
C SER A 2 -7.01 4.86 16.95
N THR A 3 -8.27 4.45 16.94
CA THR A 3 -8.72 3.26 16.22
C THR A 3 -9.14 3.59 14.78
N ASN A 4 -8.93 4.87 14.37
CA ASN A 4 -9.41 5.37 13.09
C ASN A 4 -8.40 5.22 11.96
N THR A 5 -7.21 4.76 12.27
CA THR A 5 -6.16 4.57 11.26
C THR A 5 -6.00 3.10 10.95
N VAL A 6 -5.96 2.79 9.68
CA VAL A 6 -5.67 1.45 9.18
C VAL A 6 -4.40 1.51 8.35
N PHE A 7 -3.73 0.36 8.20
CA PHE A 7 -2.47 0.28 7.49
C PHE A 7 -2.55 -0.73 6.37
N TYR A 8 -1.85 -0.42 5.28
CA TYR A 8 -1.70 -1.31 4.14
C TYR A 8 -0.23 -1.57 3.90
N LYS A 9 0.11 -2.81 3.64
CA LYS A 9 1.45 -3.19 3.20
C LYS A 9 1.47 -3.17 1.68
N VAL A 10 2.43 -2.43 1.13
CA VAL A 10 2.65 -2.34 -0.31
C VAL A 10 3.91 -3.12 -0.64
N GLU A 11 3.80 -4.05 -1.57
CA GLU A 11 4.91 -4.86 -2.03
C GLU A 11 4.95 -4.79 -3.55
N ILE A 12 6.06 -4.33 -4.10
CA ILE A 12 6.20 -4.08 -5.53
C ILE A 12 7.43 -4.79 -6.05
N ASP A 13 7.24 -5.65 -7.04
CA ASP A 13 8.32 -6.28 -7.78
C ASP A 13 8.52 -5.52 -9.08
N THR A 14 9.75 -5.13 -9.36
CA THR A 14 10.13 -4.52 -10.63
C THR A 14 11.01 -5.48 -11.41
N LYS A 15 11.07 -5.30 -12.74
CA LYS A 15 11.84 -6.21 -13.60
C LYS A 15 13.32 -6.24 -13.29
N ASP A 16 13.87 -5.12 -12.82
CA ASP A 16 15.30 -4.97 -12.62
C ASP A 16 15.74 -5.14 -11.17
N ALA A 17 14.80 -5.27 -10.24
CA ALA A 17 15.12 -5.39 -8.83
C ALA A 17 15.19 -6.85 -8.39
N VAL A 18 16.24 -7.18 -7.63
CA VAL A 18 16.43 -8.52 -7.08
C VAL A 18 15.46 -8.79 -5.92
N GLN A 19 15.08 -7.75 -5.21
CA GLN A 19 14.19 -7.83 -4.06
C GLN A 19 12.99 -6.94 -4.25
N PRO A 20 11.82 -7.31 -3.72
CA PRO A 20 10.64 -6.46 -3.79
C PRO A 20 10.83 -5.21 -2.94
N ILE A 21 10.20 -4.14 -3.37
CA ILE A 21 10.13 -2.91 -2.58
C ILE A 21 8.93 -3.04 -1.65
N VAL A 22 9.18 -2.93 -0.34
CA VAL A 22 8.14 -3.08 0.67
C VAL A 22 8.05 -1.81 1.50
N TYR A 23 6.85 -1.29 1.63
CA TYR A 23 6.59 -0.16 2.52
C TYR A 23 5.14 -0.21 3.00
N PHE A 24 4.79 0.70 3.91
CA PHE A 24 3.45 0.77 4.48
C PHE A 24 2.80 2.10 4.16
N ARG A 25 1.49 2.07 4.05
CA ARG A 25 0.69 3.29 3.91
C ARG A 25 -0.40 3.29 4.96
N SER A 26 -0.66 4.47 5.53
CA SER A 26 -1.74 4.65 6.46
C SER A 26 -2.96 5.24 5.76
N ALA A 27 -4.14 4.92 6.27
CA ALA A 27 -5.39 5.44 5.74
C ALA A 27 -6.42 5.54 6.85
N LYS A 28 -7.46 6.32 6.60
CA LYS A 28 -8.56 6.45 7.54
C LYS A 28 -9.45 5.21 7.47
N ARG A 29 -9.87 4.72 8.62
CA ARG A 29 -10.77 3.57 8.66
C ARG A 29 -12.11 3.92 8.03
N CYS A 30 -12.59 3.07 7.15
CA CYS A 30 -13.90 3.20 6.52
C CYS A 30 -14.97 2.50 7.36
N LYS A 31 -16.18 3.07 7.39
CA LYS A 31 -17.28 2.52 8.17
C LYS A 31 -17.98 1.33 7.51
N THR A 32 -17.85 1.20 6.19
CA THR A 32 -18.54 0.17 5.43
C THR A 32 -17.55 -0.63 4.59
N ALA A 33 -17.96 -1.86 4.24
CA ALA A 33 -17.17 -2.71 3.35
C ALA A 33 -16.98 -2.06 1.97
N LYS A 34 -18.01 -1.40 1.44
CA LYS A 34 -17.92 -0.68 0.16
C LYS A 34 -16.90 0.45 0.22
N GLY A 35 -16.89 1.20 1.31
CA GLY A 35 -15.92 2.27 1.52
C GLY A 35 -14.50 1.72 1.59
N ALA A 36 -14.31 0.62 2.30
CA ALA A 36 -13.01 -0.05 2.39
C ALA A 36 -12.53 -0.54 1.01
N ASP A 37 -13.42 -1.10 0.20
CA ASP A 37 -13.07 -1.55 -1.15
C ASP A 37 -12.68 -0.38 -2.05
N ARG A 38 -13.41 0.73 -1.98
CA ARG A 38 -13.06 1.94 -2.73
C ARG A 38 -11.71 2.49 -2.31
N GLN A 39 -11.43 2.50 -1.01
CA GLN A 39 -10.15 2.96 -0.48
C GLN A 39 -9.01 2.09 -0.98
N HIS A 40 -9.19 0.76 -0.94
CA HIS A 40 -8.20 -0.18 -1.44
C HIS A 40 -7.93 0.04 -2.94
N ASN A 41 -8.97 0.16 -3.75
CA ASN A 41 -8.84 0.39 -5.19
C ASN A 41 -8.15 1.71 -5.50
N ARG A 42 -8.48 2.77 -4.76
CA ARG A 42 -7.81 4.06 -4.91
C ARG A 42 -6.33 3.95 -4.58
N MET A 43 -6.00 3.25 -3.50
CA MET A 43 -4.62 3.06 -3.08
C MET A 43 -3.82 2.29 -4.12
N VAL A 44 -4.40 1.25 -4.71
CA VAL A 44 -3.79 0.49 -5.80
C VAL A 44 -3.51 1.40 -6.99
N ASN A 45 -4.50 2.18 -7.42
CA ASN A 45 -4.36 3.07 -8.57
C ASN A 45 -3.29 4.14 -8.35
N GLU A 46 -3.29 4.78 -7.18
CA GLU A 46 -2.30 5.78 -6.84
C GLU A 46 -0.89 5.20 -6.83
N THR A 47 -0.73 4.03 -6.24
CA THR A 47 0.56 3.36 -6.14
C THR A 47 1.10 3.01 -7.53
N VAL A 48 0.26 2.41 -8.37
CA VAL A 48 0.68 2.03 -9.74
C VAL A 48 1.04 3.28 -10.54
N ASN A 49 0.27 4.35 -10.43
CA ASN A 49 0.56 5.59 -11.15
C ASN A 49 1.87 6.23 -10.67
N ASP A 50 2.10 6.24 -9.37
CA ASP A 50 3.35 6.80 -8.81
C ASP A 50 4.57 6.06 -9.34
N TRP A 51 4.52 4.73 -9.37
CA TRP A 51 5.66 3.95 -9.86
C TRP A 51 5.86 4.08 -11.36
N ARG A 52 4.80 4.28 -12.13
CA ARG A 52 4.91 4.53 -13.58
C ARG A 52 5.65 5.83 -13.88
N GLN A 53 5.45 6.85 -13.04
CA GLN A 53 6.14 8.14 -13.20
C GLN A 53 7.66 8.04 -13.07
N PHE A 54 8.14 7.04 -12.34
CA PHE A 54 9.56 6.81 -12.16
C PHE A 54 10.16 5.90 -13.23
N SER A 55 9.44 5.63 -14.29
CA SER A 55 9.87 4.76 -15.40
C SER A 55 10.20 3.33 -14.95
N GLN A 56 9.78 2.95 -13.76
CA GLN A 56 9.96 1.60 -13.26
C GLN A 56 8.91 0.68 -13.87
N GLN A 57 9.34 -0.42 -14.44
CA GLN A 57 8.41 -1.43 -14.93
C GLN A 57 8.02 -2.36 -13.78
N ILE A 58 6.79 -2.25 -13.36
CA ILE A 58 6.23 -3.11 -12.33
C ILE A 58 5.88 -4.45 -12.96
N SER A 59 6.50 -5.53 -12.47
CA SER A 59 6.15 -6.88 -12.90
C SER A 59 5.02 -7.46 -12.05
N ARG A 60 4.96 -7.09 -10.77
CA ARG A 60 3.94 -7.59 -9.85
C ARG A 60 3.78 -6.60 -8.69
N TYR A 61 2.57 -6.49 -8.17
CA TYR A 61 2.34 -5.71 -6.95
C TYR A 61 1.28 -6.40 -6.09
N THR A 62 1.40 -6.19 -4.79
CA THR A 62 0.42 -6.66 -3.80
C THR A 62 0.21 -5.57 -2.76
N ILE A 63 -1.04 -5.18 -2.57
CA ILE A 63 -1.41 -4.19 -1.56
C ILE A 63 -2.48 -4.83 -0.68
N SER A 64 -2.14 -5.05 0.58
CA SER A 64 -3.02 -5.75 1.51
C SER A 64 -3.11 -5.03 2.84
N ARG A 65 -4.28 -5.13 3.46
CA ARG A 65 -4.48 -4.58 4.79
C ARG A 65 -3.76 -5.44 5.82
N VAL A 66 -3.04 -4.79 6.74
CA VAL A 66 -2.26 -5.47 7.77
C VAL A 66 -2.57 -4.88 9.14
N PRO A 67 -2.42 -5.67 10.21
CA PRO A 67 -2.58 -5.15 11.57
C PRO A 67 -1.46 -4.16 11.93
N ALA A 68 -1.76 -3.24 12.82
CA ALA A 68 -0.82 -2.19 13.21
C ALA A 68 0.47 -2.72 13.82
N ASP A 69 0.41 -3.87 14.47
CA ASP A 69 1.58 -4.45 15.16
C ASP A 69 2.66 -4.97 14.22
N VAL A 70 2.34 -5.21 12.94
CA VAL A 70 3.33 -5.63 11.95
C VAL A 70 3.93 -4.46 11.17
N VAL A 71 3.44 -3.25 11.41
CA VAL A 71 3.87 -2.06 10.68
C VAL A 71 5.21 -1.57 11.20
N VAL A 72 6.16 -1.37 10.30
CA VAL A 72 7.42 -0.72 10.61
C VAL A 72 7.26 0.77 10.36
N HIS A 73 7.22 1.57 11.43
CA HIS A 73 6.89 2.99 11.33
C HIS A 73 7.86 3.79 10.46
N GLY A 74 9.12 3.38 10.41
CA GLY A 74 10.09 4.02 9.53
C GLY A 74 9.84 3.81 8.05
N ASP A 75 9.03 2.82 7.69
CA ASP A 75 8.70 2.49 6.30
C ASP A 75 7.32 3.00 5.86
N ILE A 76 6.66 3.81 6.67
CA ILE A 76 5.37 4.42 6.30
C ILE A 76 5.63 5.59 5.34
N ARG A 77 4.95 5.56 4.22
CA ARG A 77 5.06 6.61 3.19
C ARG A 77 3.73 7.24 2.87
#